data_6885f63bdadb10d77608a28047ce2cb5
#
_entry.id   6885f63bdadb10d77608a28047ce2cb5
#
_cell.length_a   1.000
_cell.length_b   1.000
_cell.length_c   1.000
_cell.angle_alpha   90.00
_cell.angle_beta   90.00
_cell.angle_gamma   90.00
#
_symmetry.space_group_name_H-M   'P 1'
#
loop_
_entity.id
_entity.type
_entity.pdbx_description
1 polymer ?
#
loop_
_entity_poly.entity_id
_entity_poly.type
_entity_poly.pdbx_seq_one_letter_code
_entity_poly.pdbx_strand_id
1 'polypeptide(L)'
;MRSFMSAFASGVLRITLHKQMLNNNCLFDKYMQYCAAVSAKPYKIAPIFPMKSQTKYYRFEDTDIVTLQAKHHKPKTLILYLHGGAYLEQPVPFQWSFIDHLVHDTDTLVVAPIYNKTPRHNYKEAHIMLKALYTKMLAHTSAENIIFFGDSSGGGLALAFAKSLLQTDLPQPKQILLFSPWLDISMENDDMDLYDRVDPSLGRKWLRQIALAWADKTDLHDPLLSPLFGSNVGLAKTALFVGDREILLPDARLYREKALADGVDFTYVEQSGVNHCYPFYPTPEAKQAKKYVNNFINTGRI
;
A
#
# COMPACT_ATOMS: atom_id res chain seq x y z
N MET A 1 10.73 -1.33 23.06
CA MET A 1 10.84 -2.78 23.41
C MET A 1 9.75 -3.52 22.64
N ARG A 2 10.08 -4.62 21.97
CA ARG A 2 9.12 -5.41 21.17
C ARG A 2 8.09 -6.09 22.06
N SER A 3 6.79 -5.99 21.75
CA SER A 3 5.75 -6.72 22.49
C SER A 3 5.81 -8.24 22.24
N PHE A 4 5.30 -9.02 23.20
CA PHE A 4 5.18 -10.47 23.03
C PHE A 4 4.29 -10.82 21.79
N MET A 5 3.23 -10.08 21.57
CA MET A 5 2.33 -10.30 20.41
C MET A 5 3.02 -10.05 19.07
N SER A 6 3.87 -9.02 18.97
CA SER A 6 4.67 -8.79 17.76
C SER A 6 5.71 -9.89 17.54
N ALA A 7 6.29 -10.43 18.61
CA ALA A 7 7.19 -11.59 18.53
C ALA A 7 6.45 -12.84 18.06
N PHE A 8 5.27 -13.10 18.61
CA PHE A 8 4.41 -14.22 18.24
C PHE A 8 3.97 -14.13 16.76
N ALA A 9 3.50 -12.96 16.32
CA ALA A 9 3.13 -12.75 14.91
C ALA A 9 4.28 -13.06 13.94
N SER A 10 5.51 -12.62 14.28
CA SER A 10 6.69 -12.97 13.47
C SER A 10 6.97 -14.48 13.45
N GLY A 11 6.76 -15.16 14.57
CA GLY A 11 6.92 -16.61 14.68
C GLY A 11 5.93 -17.34 13.75
N VAL A 12 4.66 -16.94 13.77
CA VAL A 12 3.61 -17.49 12.90
C VAL A 12 3.96 -17.27 11.43
N LEU A 13 4.36 -16.07 11.03
CA LEU A 13 4.76 -15.78 9.64
C LEU A 13 5.93 -16.66 9.17
N ARG A 14 6.91 -16.94 10.05
CA ARG A 14 8.03 -17.83 9.73
C ARG A 14 7.59 -19.29 9.55
N ILE A 15 6.64 -19.74 10.35
CA ILE A 15 6.13 -21.13 10.29
C ILE A 15 5.30 -21.36 9.02
N THR A 16 4.67 -20.33 8.43
CA THR A 16 3.91 -20.47 7.18
C THR A 16 4.76 -20.89 5.98
N LEU A 17 6.09 -20.81 6.08
CA LEU A 17 7.05 -21.14 5.02
C LEU A 17 6.81 -20.40 3.68
N HIS A 18 5.95 -19.38 3.68
CA HIS A 18 5.56 -18.64 2.47
C HIS A 18 6.78 -18.07 1.75
N LYS A 19 7.67 -17.41 2.50
CA LYS A 19 8.91 -16.85 1.95
C LYS A 19 9.80 -17.93 1.33
N GLN A 20 9.96 -19.11 1.99
CA GLN A 20 10.76 -20.20 1.46
C GLN A 20 10.14 -20.82 0.20
N MET A 21 8.81 -20.95 0.19
CA MET A 21 8.08 -21.42 -0.99
C MET A 21 8.30 -20.51 -2.20
N LEU A 22 8.20 -19.19 -2.01
CA LEU A 22 8.39 -18.21 -3.07
C LEU A 22 9.85 -18.08 -3.54
N ASN A 23 10.82 -18.47 -2.72
CA ASN A 23 12.21 -18.55 -3.14
C ASN A 23 12.53 -19.76 -4.06
N ASN A 24 11.63 -20.73 -4.15
CA ASN A 24 11.73 -21.84 -5.10
C ASN A 24 11.08 -21.44 -6.43
N ASN A 25 11.85 -21.39 -7.51
CA ASN A 25 11.38 -20.91 -8.81
C ASN A 25 10.15 -21.68 -9.33
N CYS A 26 10.15 -23.01 -9.24
CA CYS A 26 9.02 -23.82 -9.72
C CYS A 26 7.74 -23.57 -8.92
N LEU A 27 7.85 -23.41 -7.61
CA LEU A 27 6.70 -23.09 -6.75
C LEU A 27 6.25 -21.65 -6.97
N PHE A 28 7.18 -20.74 -7.19
CA PHE A 28 6.88 -19.34 -7.51
C PHE A 28 6.10 -19.21 -8.82
N ASP A 29 6.52 -19.89 -9.89
CA ASP A 29 5.82 -19.87 -11.18
C ASP A 29 4.37 -20.40 -11.05
N LYS A 30 4.18 -21.50 -10.31
CA LYS A 30 2.85 -22.02 -10.00
C LYS A 30 2.01 -21.02 -9.19
N TYR A 31 2.64 -20.34 -8.24
CA TYR A 31 1.98 -19.32 -7.44
C TYR A 31 1.55 -18.10 -8.25
N MET A 32 2.40 -17.64 -9.16
CA MET A 32 2.07 -16.58 -10.12
C MET A 32 0.85 -16.94 -10.96
N GLN A 33 0.80 -18.18 -11.50
CA GLN A 33 -0.34 -18.66 -12.27
C GLN A 33 -1.62 -18.76 -11.42
N TYR A 34 -1.50 -19.24 -10.19
CA TYR A 34 -2.62 -19.27 -9.24
C TYR A 34 -3.16 -17.87 -8.96
N CYS A 35 -2.31 -16.91 -8.64
CA CYS A 35 -2.71 -15.52 -8.40
C CYS A 35 -3.38 -14.89 -9.64
N ALA A 36 -2.85 -15.17 -10.84
CA ALA A 36 -3.45 -14.74 -12.09
C ALA A 36 -4.86 -15.31 -12.31
N ALA A 37 -5.08 -16.57 -11.96
CA ALA A 37 -6.39 -17.21 -12.04
C ALA A 37 -7.39 -16.66 -11.00
N VAL A 38 -6.90 -16.36 -9.81
CA VAL A 38 -7.72 -15.74 -8.74
C VAL A 38 -8.10 -14.30 -9.12
N SER A 39 -7.15 -13.51 -9.63
CA SER A 39 -7.37 -12.11 -10.01
C SER A 39 -8.29 -11.94 -11.23
N ALA A 40 -8.48 -12.99 -12.04
CA ALA A 40 -9.42 -12.98 -13.17
C ALA A 40 -10.88 -13.10 -12.76
N LYS A 41 -11.17 -13.40 -11.49
CA LYS A 41 -12.53 -13.54 -10.98
C LYS A 41 -13.00 -12.24 -10.34
N PRO A 42 -14.32 -11.93 -10.39
CA PRO A 42 -14.88 -10.79 -9.67
C PRO A 42 -14.49 -10.83 -8.19
N TYR A 43 -14.01 -9.70 -7.69
CA TYR A 43 -13.52 -9.64 -6.32
C TYR A 43 -14.65 -9.48 -5.31
N LYS A 44 -14.54 -10.20 -4.20
CA LYS A 44 -15.38 -9.98 -3.00
C LYS A 44 -14.52 -10.17 -1.75
N ILE A 45 -14.76 -9.34 -0.74
CA ILE A 45 -14.12 -9.48 0.57
C ILE A 45 -14.52 -10.83 1.18
N ALA A 46 -13.51 -11.63 1.56
CA ALA A 46 -13.76 -12.88 2.25
C ALA A 46 -14.38 -12.62 3.64
N PRO A 47 -15.46 -13.29 4.02
CA PRO A 47 -16.19 -13.04 5.28
C PRO A 47 -15.49 -13.65 6.51
N ILE A 48 -14.19 -13.40 6.66
CA ILE A 48 -13.37 -13.91 7.77
C ILE A 48 -13.57 -13.04 9.02
N PHE A 49 -13.72 -11.73 8.83
CA PHE A 49 -14.00 -10.79 9.92
C PHE A 49 -15.38 -10.15 9.71
N PRO A 50 -16.15 -9.94 10.79
CA PRO A 50 -17.41 -9.20 10.68
C PRO A 50 -17.13 -7.74 10.32
N MET A 51 -17.69 -7.30 9.19
CA MET A 51 -17.60 -5.91 8.73
C MET A 51 -18.76 -5.10 9.31
N LYS A 52 -18.44 -3.96 9.91
CA LYS A 52 -19.44 -3.02 10.47
C LYS A 52 -19.91 -2.02 9.42
N SER A 53 -19.06 -1.68 8.47
CA SER A 53 -19.30 -0.72 7.40
C SER A 53 -20.33 -1.23 6.39
N GLN A 54 -21.01 -0.29 5.75
CA GLN A 54 -21.72 -0.57 4.52
C GLN A 54 -20.70 -0.76 3.40
N THR A 55 -20.67 -1.95 2.83
CA THR A 55 -19.79 -2.31 1.71
C THR A 55 -20.60 -2.36 0.43
N LYS A 56 -20.12 -1.71 -0.64
CA LYS A 56 -20.72 -1.81 -1.98
C LYS A 56 -19.64 -2.20 -2.98
N TYR A 57 -20.06 -2.92 -4.01
CA TYR A 57 -19.23 -3.38 -5.11
C TYR A 57 -19.80 -2.81 -6.41
N TYR A 58 -18.96 -2.24 -7.23
CA TYR A 58 -19.32 -1.81 -8.58
C TYR A 58 -18.11 -1.95 -9.51
N ARG A 59 -18.37 -1.83 -10.80
CA ARG A 59 -17.32 -1.91 -11.81
C ARG A 59 -17.05 -0.53 -12.37
N PHE A 60 -15.78 -0.17 -12.48
CA PHE A 60 -15.31 1.02 -13.15
C PHE A 60 -14.36 0.57 -14.26
N GLU A 61 -14.79 0.75 -15.51
CA GLU A 61 -14.12 0.13 -16.67
C GLU A 61 -13.93 -1.37 -16.42
N ASP A 62 -12.70 -1.87 -16.48
CA ASP A 62 -12.36 -3.27 -16.25
C ASP A 62 -11.92 -3.57 -14.82
N THR A 63 -12.11 -2.63 -13.89
CA THR A 63 -11.66 -2.76 -12.51
C THR A 63 -12.83 -2.87 -11.54
N ASP A 64 -12.78 -3.86 -10.66
CA ASP A 64 -13.71 -3.96 -9.54
C ASP A 64 -13.38 -2.89 -8.50
N ILE A 65 -14.38 -2.14 -8.07
CA ILE A 65 -14.25 -1.13 -7.01
C ILE A 65 -15.02 -1.61 -5.79
N VAL A 66 -14.36 -1.57 -4.65
CA VAL A 66 -14.99 -1.79 -3.35
C VAL A 66 -15.08 -0.47 -2.61
N THR A 67 -16.25 -0.13 -2.09
CA THR A 67 -16.39 1.04 -1.23
C THR A 67 -16.87 0.66 0.15
N LEU A 68 -16.31 1.32 1.15
CA LEU A 68 -16.68 1.17 2.56
C LEU A 68 -17.01 2.53 3.16
N GLN A 69 -18.13 2.62 3.87
CA GLN A 69 -18.51 3.80 4.66
C GLN A 69 -19.26 3.39 5.91
N ALA A 70 -19.24 4.21 6.95
CA ALA A 70 -20.10 4.01 8.12
C ALA A 70 -21.58 4.10 7.72
N LYS A 71 -22.43 3.26 8.33
CA LYS A 71 -23.87 3.28 8.07
C LYS A 71 -24.48 4.62 8.52
N HIS A 72 -25.38 5.14 7.71
CA HIS A 72 -26.11 6.39 7.99
C HIS A 72 -25.25 7.67 8.07
N HIS A 73 -24.01 7.61 7.60
CA HIS A 73 -23.11 8.77 7.51
C HIS A 73 -22.99 9.27 6.07
N LYS A 74 -22.68 10.56 5.93
CA LYS A 74 -22.33 11.19 4.64
C LYS A 74 -20.93 11.81 4.77
N PRO A 75 -19.89 10.99 4.65
CA PRO A 75 -18.52 11.45 4.83
C PRO A 75 -18.15 12.50 3.79
N LYS A 76 -17.43 13.54 4.22
CA LYS A 76 -16.86 14.57 3.33
C LYS A 76 -15.51 14.14 2.78
N THR A 77 -14.74 13.37 3.56
CA THR A 77 -13.40 12.93 3.19
C THR A 77 -13.47 11.56 2.52
N LEU A 78 -12.83 11.46 1.37
CA LEU A 78 -12.66 10.24 0.59
C LEU A 78 -11.24 9.72 0.74
N ILE A 79 -11.08 8.42 0.88
CA ILE A 79 -9.78 7.76 0.85
C ILE A 79 -9.71 6.89 -0.41
N LEU A 80 -8.81 7.22 -1.32
CA LEU A 80 -8.42 6.31 -2.40
C LEU A 80 -7.41 5.32 -1.81
N TYR A 81 -7.87 4.09 -1.58
CA TYR A 81 -7.05 3.05 -0.98
C TYR A 81 -6.49 2.09 -2.04
N LEU A 82 -5.17 2.02 -2.12
CA LEU A 82 -4.43 1.13 -3.00
C LEU A 82 -3.82 0.01 -2.16
N HIS A 83 -4.35 -1.19 -2.33
CA HIS A 83 -3.97 -2.34 -1.50
C HIS A 83 -2.59 -2.90 -1.86
N GLY A 84 -1.88 -3.43 -0.87
CA GLY A 84 -0.67 -4.22 -1.04
C GLY A 84 -0.94 -5.62 -1.63
N GLY A 85 0.14 -6.38 -1.76
CA GLY A 85 0.13 -7.73 -2.33
C GLY A 85 1.12 -7.87 -3.49
N ALA A 86 2.20 -7.09 -3.45
CA ALA A 86 3.33 -7.14 -4.38
C ALA A 86 2.91 -7.05 -5.86
N TYR A 87 1.85 -6.29 -6.22
CA TYR A 87 1.29 -6.21 -7.57
C TYR A 87 0.83 -7.57 -8.15
N LEU A 88 0.66 -8.57 -7.31
CA LEU A 88 0.34 -9.94 -7.67
C LEU A 88 -0.91 -10.45 -6.95
N GLU A 89 -0.98 -10.27 -5.63
CA GLU A 89 -2.00 -10.85 -4.77
C GLU A 89 -3.24 -9.97 -4.63
N GLN A 90 -4.35 -10.58 -4.29
CA GLN A 90 -5.56 -9.86 -3.88
C GLN A 90 -5.43 -9.35 -2.44
N PRO A 91 -6.18 -8.29 -2.06
CA PRO A 91 -6.14 -7.79 -0.70
C PRO A 91 -6.59 -8.85 0.31
N VAL A 92 -5.87 -8.91 1.42
CA VAL A 92 -6.09 -9.89 2.48
C VAL A 92 -7.08 -9.40 3.54
N PRO A 93 -7.72 -10.30 4.32
CA PRO A 93 -8.73 -9.92 5.31
C PRO A 93 -8.28 -8.91 6.36
N PHE A 94 -7.00 -8.93 6.76
CA PHE A 94 -6.46 -7.97 7.74
C PHE A 94 -6.46 -6.53 7.24
N GLN A 95 -6.21 -6.31 5.95
CA GLN A 95 -6.34 -4.99 5.31
C GLN A 95 -7.78 -4.49 5.42
N TRP A 96 -8.75 -5.32 5.07
CA TRP A 96 -10.17 -4.95 5.15
C TRP A 96 -10.64 -4.70 6.58
N SER A 97 -10.18 -5.50 7.55
CA SER A 97 -10.46 -5.27 8.97
C SER A 97 -9.92 -3.91 9.43
N PHE A 98 -8.73 -3.53 8.99
CA PHE A 98 -8.17 -2.21 9.29
C PHE A 98 -9.00 -1.09 8.64
N ILE A 99 -9.32 -1.22 7.34
CA ILE A 99 -10.13 -0.24 6.60
C ILE A 99 -11.51 -0.07 7.22
N ASP A 100 -12.15 -1.15 7.66
CA ASP A 100 -13.44 -1.10 8.35
C ASP A 100 -13.38 -0.27 9.64
N HIS A 101 -12.34 -0.47 10.46
CA HIS A 101 -12.12 0.35 11.65
C HIS A 101 -11.82 1.81 11.29
N LEU A 102 -10.96 2.04 10.30
CA LEU A 102 -10.58 3.37 9.85
C LEU A 102 -11.80 4.21 9.44
N VAL A 103 -12.69 3.63 8.66
CA VAL A 103 -13.95 4.26 8.21
C VAL A 103 -14.80 4.72 9.40
N HIS A 104 -14.89 3.90 10.44
CA HIS A 104 -15.67 4.26 11.64
C HIS A 104 -14.99 5.31 12.51
N ASP A 105 -13.66 5.22 12.64
CA ASP A 105 -12.90 6.09 13.52
C ASP A 105 -12.72 7.51 12.93
N THR A 106 -12.78 7.65 11.59
CA THR A 106 -12.47 8.91 10.88
C THR A 106 -13.62 9.47 10.08
N ASP A 107 -14.79 8.81 10.07
CA ASP A 107 -15.97 9.18 9.27
C ASP A 107 -15.62 9.45 7.79
N THR A 108 -14.92 8.50 7.17
CA THR A 108 -14.47 8.60 5.77
C THR A 108 -15.21 7.62 4.86
N LEU A 109 -15.22 7.90 3.56
CA LEU A 109 -15.59 6.96 2.51
C LEU A 109 -14.31 6.41 1.87
N VAL A 110 -14.09 5.11 1.97
CA VAL A 110 -12.99 4.45 1.26
C VAL A 110 -13.45 3.99 -0.11
N VAL A 111 -12.66 4.31 -1.12
CA VAL A 111 -12.77 3.84 -2.50
C VAL A 111 -11.54 3.01 -2.81
N ALA A 112 -11.70 1.71 -2.95
CA ALA A 112 -10.62 0.76 -3.15
C ALA A 112 -10.73 0.05 -4.51
N PRO A 113 -9.98 0.50 -5.53
CA PRO A 113 -9.87 -0.24 -6.78
C PRO A 113 -9.09 -1.53 -6.56
N ILE A 114 -9.65 -2.64 -7.01
CA ILE A 114 -8.96 -3.93 -7.09
C ILE A 114 -8.21 -3.94 -8.43
N TYR A 115 -7.17 -3.12 -8.50
CA TYR A 115 -6.45 -2.87 -9.74
C TYR A 115 -5.89 -4.14 -10.37
N ASN A 116 -5.81 -4.13 -11.69
CA ASN A 116 -5.27 -5.23 -12.48
C ASN A 116 -3.79 -5.46 -12.15
N LYS A 117 -3.35 -6.73 -12.08
CA LYS A 117 -2.06 -7.14 -11.53
C LYS A 117 -1.29 -8.05 -12.46
N THR A 118 0.03 -8.11 -12.22
CA THR A 118 0.91 -9.05 -12.90
C THR A 118 0.46 -10.52 -12.62
N PRO A 119 0.75 -11.48 -13.51
CA PRO A 119 1.52 -11.37 -14.76
C PRO A 119 0.70 -10.96 -16.00
N ARG A 120 -0.61 -10.74 -15.88
CA ARG A 120 -1.49 -10.44 -17.03
C ARG A 120 -1.51 -8.97 -17.40
N HIS A 121 -1.22 -8.10 -16.45
CA HIS A 121 -1.30 -6.66 -16.53
C HIS A 121 -0.04 -6.02 -15.98
N ASN A 122 0.17 -4.76 -16.27
CA ASN A 122 1.36 -4.03 -15.88
C ASN A 122 1.01 -2.65 -15.27
N TYR A 123 2.02 -1.93 -14.83
CA TYR A 123 1.86 -0.64 -14.15
C TYR A 123 1.16 0.43 -14.99
N LYS A 124 1.32 0.42 -16.34
CA LYS A 124 0.74 1.44 -17.23
C LYS A 124 -0.79 1.43 -17.15
N GLU A 125 -1.38 0.22 -17.17
CA GLU A 125 -2.82 0.05 -17.05
C GLU A 125 -3.33 0.55 -15.69
N ALA A 126 -2.59 0.27 -14.62
CA ALA A 126 -2.94 0.75 -13.28
C ALA A 126 -2.91 2.29 -13.21
N HIS A 127 -1.88 2.94 -13.76
CA HIS A 127 -1.80 4.41 -13.79
C HIS A 127 -2.91 5.04 -14.66
N ILE A 128 -3.25 4.46 -15.80
CA ILE A 128 -4.36 4.92 -16.66
C ILE A 128 -5.68 4.84 -15.88
N MET A 129 -5.97 3.69 -15.28
CA MET A 129 -7.18 3.47 -14.46
C MET A 129 -7.23 4.46 -13.29
N LEU A 130 -6.12 4.66 -12.56
CA LEU A 130 -6.07 5.57 -11.42
C LEU A 130 -6.33 7.02 -11.84
N LYS A 131 -5.76 7.46 -12.97
CA LYS A 131 -6.01 8.80 -13.51
C LYS A 131 -7.50 8.99 -13.83
N ALA A 132 -8.13 8.02 -14.50
CA ALA A 132 -9.55 8.07 -14.82
C ALA A 132 -10.42 8.05 -13.56
N LEU A 133 -10.11 7.18 -12.58
CA LEU A 133 -10.84 7.09 -11.33
C LEU A 133 -10.69 8.37 -10.50
N TYR A 134 -9.48 8.91 -10.38
CA TYR A 134 -9.23 10.16 -9.65
C TYR A 134 -9.96 11.34 -10.28
N THR A 135 -9.94 11.46 -11.62
CA THR A 135 -10.71 12.48 -12.35
C THR A 135 -12.21 12.35 -12.04
N LYS A 136 -12.74 11.13 -12.01
CA LYS A 136 -14.12 10.89 -11.61
C LYS A 136 -14.40 11.29 -10.17
N MET A 137 -13.48 11.01 -9.23
CA MET A 137 -13.61 11.44 -7.83
C MET A 137 -13.64 12.97 -7.74
N LEU A 138 -12.79 13.67 -8.46
CA LEU A 138 -12.74 15.14 -8.51
C LEU A 138 -14.02 15.79 -9.07
N ALA A 139 -14.77 15.07 -9.90
CA ALA A 139 -16.09 15.53 -10.35
C ALA A 139 -17.16 15.53 -9.22
N HIS A 140 -16.90 14.85 -8.11
CA HIS A 140 -17.82 14.73 -6.98
C HIS A 140 -17.35 15.47 -5.72
N THR A 141 -16.05 15.74 -5.59
CA THR A 141 -15.47 16.45 -4.43
C THR A 141 -14.17 17.13 -4.81
N SER A 142 -13.72 18.11 -4.01
CA SER A 142 -12.42 18.75 -4.20
C SER A 142 -11.27 17.84 -3.74
N ALA A 143 -10.07 18.04 -4.28
CA ALA A 143 -8.86 17.33 -3.88
C ALA A 143 -8.53 17.48 -2.38
N GLU A 144 -8.91 18.61 -1.78
CA GLU A 144 -8.78 18.87 -0.33
C GLU A 144 -9.56 17.90 0.56
N ASN A 145 -10.48 17.14 -0.03
CA ASN A 145 -11.24 16.10 0.65
C ASN A 145 -10.78 14.69 0.26
N ILE A 146 -9.72 14.54 -0.55
CA ILE A 146 -9.24 13.22 -1.00
C ILE A 146 -7.89 12.92 -0.36
N ILE A 147 -7.76 11.74 0.21
CA ILE A 147 -6.53 11.20 0.78
C ILE A 147 -6.13 9.98 -0.04
N PHE A 148 -4.85 9.89 -0.42
CA PHE A 148 -4.32 8.65 -0.95
C PHE A 148 -3.77 7.80 0.19
N PHE A 149 -4.18 6.57 0.25
CA PHE A 149 -3.68 5.60 1.22
C PHE A 149 -3.21 4.36 0.48
N GLY A 150 -2.04 3.86 0.83
CA GLY A 150 -1.54 2.61 0.28
C GLY A 150 -0.61 1.87 1.23
N ASP A 151 -0.59 0.56 1.11
CA ASP A 151 0.32 -0.29 1.86
C ASP A 151 1.17 -1.14 0.91
N SER A 152 2.44 -1.39 1.27
CA SER A 152 3.34 -2.24 0.51
C SER A 152 3.46 -1.79 -0.96
N SER A 153 3.21 -2.66 -1.93
CA SER A 153 3.12 -2.31 -3.35
C SER A 153 2.07 -1.24 -3.63
N GLY A 154 0.91 -1.28 -2.96
CA GLY A 154 -0.10 -0.24 -3.06
C GLY A 154 0.38 1.11 -2.52
N GLY A 155 1.26 1.11 -1.51
CA GLY A 155 1.94 2.31 -1.02
C GLY A 155 2.89 2.90 -2.05
N GLY A 156 3.69 2.06 -2.72
CA GLY A 156 4.52 2.48 -3.85
C GLY A 156 3.68 3.07 -4.99
N LEU A 157 2.58 2.38 -5.37
CA LEU A 157 1.67 2.85 -6.42
C LEU A 157 0.98 4.18 -6.05
N ALA A 158 0.54 4.33 -4.79
CA ALA A 158 -0.09 5.57 -4.31
C ALA A 158 0.86 6.77 -4.42
N LEU A 159 2.11 6.58 -4.01
CA LEU A 159 3.12 7.60 -4.07
C LEU A 159 3.54 7.91 -5.52
N ALA A 160 3.77 6.88 -6.34
CA ALA A 160 4.10 7.05 -7.76
C ALA A 160 2.99 7.78 -8.51
N PHE A 161 1.73 7.43 -8.23
CA PHE A 161 0.59 8.13 -8.80
C PHE A 161 0.50 9.59 -8.35
N ALA A 162 0.67 9.89 -7.05
CA ALA A 162 0.70 11.26 -6.55
C ALA A 162 1.82 12.08 -7.20
N LYS A 163 3.02 11.51 -7.36
CA LYS A 163 4.15 12.16 -8.08
C LYS A 163 3.83 12.40 -9.55
N SER A 164 3.15 11.48 -10.20
CA SER A 164 2.73 11.66 -11.61
C SER A 164 1.79 12.85 -11.80
N LEU A 165 0.97 13.17 -10.80
CA LEU A 165 0.08 14.34 -10.84
C LEU A 165 0.84 15.66 -10.87
N LEU A 166 2.08 15.73 -10.36
CA LEU A 166 2.92 16.94 -10.41
C LEU A 166 3.29 17.34 -11.85
N GLN A 167 3.12 16.44 -12.80
CA GLN A 167 3.37 16.66 -14.23
C GLN A 167 2.06 16.87 -15.01
N THR A 168 0.94 17.10 -14.34
CA THR A 168 -0.38 17.26 -14.95
C THR A 168 -1.14 18.45 -14.34
N ASP A 169 -2.27 18.83 -14.92
CA ASP A 169 -3.17 19.84 -14.36
C ASP A 169 -4.08 19.29 -13.23
N LEU A 170 -3.99 18.01 -12.92
CA LEU A 170 -4.76 17.44 -11.82
C LEU A 170 -4.15 17.82 -10.48
N PRO A 171 -4.96 18.25 -9.49
CA PRO A 171 -4.46 18.68 -8.20
C PRO A 171 -3.90 17.50 -7.38
N GLN A 172 -2.98 17.80 -6.46
CA GLN A 172 -2.54 16.85 -5.45
C GLN A 172 -3.69 16.50 -4.50
N PRO A 173 -3.70 15.29 -3.90
CA PRO A 173 -4.63 14.97 -2.81
C PRO A 173 -4.33 15.84 -1.58
N LYS A 174 -5.26 15.90 -0.63
CA LYS A 174 -5.05 16.55 0.66
C LYS A 174 -3.84 15.99 1.41
N GLN A 175 -3.71 14.67 1.43
CA GLN A 175 -2.71 13.92 2.19
C GLN A 175 -2.39 12.60 1.52
N ILE A 176 -1.21 12.06 1.84
CA ILE A 176 -0.77 10.72 1.43
C ILE A 176 -0.40 9.94 2.69
N LEU A 177 -0.98 8.75 2.86
CA LEU A 177 -0.72 7.83 3.96
C LEU A 177 -0.10 6.54 3.42
N LEU A 178 1.06 6.17 3.93
CA LEU A 178 1.82 5.04 3.42
C LEU A 178 2.19 4.06 4.55
N PHE A 179 1.89 2.78 4.35
CA PHE A 179 2.34 1.70 5.24
C PHE A 179 3.36 0.84 4.51
N SER A 180 4.59 0.83 5.03
CA SER A 180 5.67 -0.01 4.50
C SER A 180 5.74 0.01 2.96
N PRO A 181 5.78 1.18 2.31
CA PRO A 181 5.63 1.28 0.85
C PRO A 181 6.81 0.63 0.12
N TRP A 182 6.54 -0.06 -1.00
CA TRP A 182 7.58 -0.55 -1.90
C TRP A 182 8.01 0.58 -2.83
N LEU A 183 9.11 1.25 -2.47
CA LEU A 183 9.53 2.52 -3.04
C LEU A 183 10.53 2.39 -4.20
N ASP A 184 11.28 1.29 -4.23
CA ASP A 184 12.17 0.89 -5.32
C ASP A 184 11.95 -0.57 -5.68
N ILE A 185 11.33 -0.80 -6.84
CA ILE A 185 11.05 -2.17 -7.28
C ILE A 185 12.29 -2.87 -7.86
N SER A 186 13.39 -2.17 -8.09
CA SER A 186 14.64 -2.78 -8.51
C SER A 186 15.24 -3.70 -7.44
N MET A 187 14.92 -3.42 -6.15
CA MET A 187 15.47 -4.13 -5.00
C MET A 187 17.01 -4.10 -4.97
N GLU A 188 17.63 -3.00 -5.41
CA GLU A 188 19.08 -2.90 -5.58
C GLU A 188 19.81 -2.29 -4.39
N ASN A 189 19.09 -1.78 -3.38
CA ASN A 189 19.68 -1.24 -2.17
C ASN A 189 20.45 -2.35 -1.41
N ASP A 190 21.75 -2.17 -1.21
CA ASP A 190 22.63 -3.17 -0.62
C ASP A 190 22.29 -3.50 0.83
N ASP A 191 21.75 -2.54 1.58
CA ASP A 191 21.34 -2.76 2.96
C ASP A 191 20.18 -3.76 3.08
N MET A 192 19.43 -4.02 2.00
CA MET A 192 18.33 -5.00 1.99
C MET A 192 18.78 -6.41 2.36
N ASP A 193 20.02 -6.80 2.12
CA ASP A 193 20.53 -8.14 2.46
C ASP A 193 20.51 -8.40 3.97
N LEU A 194 20.68 -7.36 4.79
CA LEU A 194 20.56 -7.46 6.24
C LEU A 194 19.13 -7.71 6.67
N TYR A 195 18.18 -7.03 6.02
CA TYR A 195 16.76 -7.10 6.34
C TYR A 195 16.08 -8.31 5.72
N ASP A 196 16.54 -8.82 4.57
CA ASP A 196 16.04 -10.05 3.97
C ASP A 196 16.15 -11.25 4.92
N ARG A 197 17.20 -11.29 5.75
CA ARG A 197 17.39 -12.36 6.76
C ARG A 197 16.42 -12.25 7.93
N VAL A 198 15.99 -11.05 8.29
CA VAL A 198 15.14 -10.82 9.48
C VAL A 198 13.66 -10.67 9.14
N ASP A 199 13.34 -10.27 7.91
CA ASP A 199 11.96 -10.21 7.42
C ASP A 199 11.36 -11.63 7.35
N PRO A 200 10.26 -11.89 8.07
CA PRO A 200 9.66 -13.22 8.10
C PRO A 200 8.80 -13.54 6.87
N SER A 201 8.44 -12.54 6.07
CA SER A 201 7.43 -12.64 4.99
C SER A 201 7.98 -12.31 3.61
N LEU A 202 8.73 -11.22 3.49
CA LEU A 202 9.22 -10.75 2.20
C LEU A 202 10.63 -11.30 1.89
N GLY A 203 10.93 -11.42 0.59
CA GLY A 203 12.23 -11.85 0.10
C GLY A 203 12.65 -11.13 -1.17
N ARG A 204 13.91 -10.66 -1.22
CA ARG A 204 14.48 -9.89 -2.32
C ARG A 204 14.31 -10.57 -3.67
N LYS A 205 14.59 -11.88 -3.73
CA LYS A 205 14.60 -12.65 -4.97
C LYS A 205 13.25 -12.65 -5.69
N TRP A 206 12.19 -13.06 -5.00
CA TRP A 206 10.87 -13.21 -5.63
C TRP A 206 10.19 -11.86 -5.84
N LEU A 207 10.44 -10.86 -4.99
CA LEU A 207 9.96 -9.50 -5.23
C LEU A 207 10.54 -8.95 -6.54
N ARG A 208 11.85 -9.13 -6.79
CA ARG A 208 12.47 -8.70 -8.05
C ARG A 208 11.86 -9.41 -9.27
N GLN A 209 11.50 -10.68 -9.16
CA GLN A 209 10.82 -11.39 -10.27
C GLN A 209 9.44 -10.79 -10.57
N ILE A 210 8.67 -10.43 -9.54
CA ILE A 210 7.38 -9.74 -9.70
C ILE A 210 7.59 -8.35 -10.29
N ALA A 211 8.59 -7.60 -9.83
CA ALA A 211 8.93 -6.29 -10.33
C ALA A 211 9.19 -6.29 -11.84
N LEU A 212 9.96 -7.26 -12.33
CA LEU A 212 10.23 -7.42 -13.78
C LEU A 212 8.94 -7.66 -14.59
N ALA A 213 8.01 -8.47 -14.06
CA ALA A 213 6.72 -8.71 -14.71
C ALA A 213 5.82 -7.45 -14.66
N TRP A 214 5.86 -6.69 -13.57
CA TRP A 214 5.09 -5.45 -13.41
C TRP A 214 5.61 -4.32 -14.30
N ALA A 215 6.91 -4.21 -14.46
CA ALA A 215 7.57 -3.16 -15.24
C ALA A 215 7.40 -3.30 -16.76
N ASP A 216 7.09 -4.50 -17.27
CA ASP A 216 6.90 -4.73 -18.72
C ASP A 216 8.04 -4.11 -19.56
N LYS A 217 9.29 -4.49 -19.25
CA LYS A 217 10.52 -4.01 -19.93
C LYS A 217 10.86 -2.52 -19.71
N THR A 218 10.09 -1.80 -18.91
CA THR A 218 10.44 -0.43 -18.50
C THR A 218 11.58 -0.49 -17.50
N ASP A 219 12.43 0.55 -17.49
CA ASP A 219 13.48 0.70 -16.49
C ASP A 219 12.88 0.66 -15.08
N LEU A 220 13.41 -0.20 -14.21
CA LEU A 220 12.92 -0.35 -12.85
C LEU A 220 13.08 0.92 -12.01
N HIS A 221 13.94 1.85 -12.41
CA HIS A 221 14.13 3.15 -11.77
C HIS A 221 13.17 4.24 -12.29
N ASP A 222 12.27 3.92 -13.24
CA ASP A 222 11.24 4.86 -13.67
C ASP A 222 10.39 5.30 -12.44
N PRO A 223 10.21 6.61 -12.18
CA PRO A 223 9.44 7.09 -11.03
C PRO A 223 7.99 6.61 -10.95
N LEU A 224 7.39 6.18 -12.05
CA LEU A 224 6.06 5.55 -12.08
C LEU A 224 6.06 4.13 -11.51
N LEU A 225 7.23 3.48 -11.47
CA LEU A 225 7.47 2.15 -10.91
C LEU A 225 8.09 2.24 -9.52
N SER A 226 9.13 3.06 -9.39
CA SER A 226 9.95 3.24 -8.20
C SER A 226 9.91 4.69 -7.74
N PRO A 227 8.91 5.09 -6.92
CA PRO A 227 8.75 6.47 -6.50
C PRO A 227 9.87 6.99 -5.57
N LEU A 228 10.83 6.16 -5.19
CA LEU A 228 12.08 6.58 -4.58
C LEU A 228 12.85 7.55 -5.48
N PHE A 229 12.69 7.42 -6.80
CA PHE A 229 13.34 8.27 -7.79
C PHE A 229 12.45 9.45 -8.20
N GLY A 230 13.05 10.44 -8.85
CA GLY A 230 12.39 11.67 -9.27
C GLY A 230 12.14 12.66 -8.11
N SER A 231 11.67 13.86 -8.45
CA SER A 231 11.44 14.96 -7.51
C SER A 231 10.20 14.73 -6.64
N ASN A 232 10.23 15.24 -5.41
CA ASN A 232 9.09 15.30 -4.50
C ASN A 232 8.58 16.75 -4.31
N VAL A 233 9.16 17.71 -5.00
CA VAL A 233 8.77 19.13 -4.86
C VAL A 233 7.31 19.32 -5.25
N GLY A 234 6.52 19.88 -4.34
CA GLY A 234 5.07 20.08 -4.53
C GLY A 234 4.19 18.89 -4.15
N LEU A 235 4.79 17.79 -3.65
CA LEU A 235 4.02 16.64 -3.18
C LEU A 235 3.17 17.02 -1.95
N ALA A 236 1.98 16.46 -1.88
CA ALA A 236 1.08 16.64 -0.75
C ALA A 236 1.70 16.14 0.57
N LYS A 237 1.20 16.68 1.69
CA LYS A 237 1.56 16.24 3.04
C LYS A 237 1.51 14.71 3.13
N THR A 238 2.61 14.10 3.57
CA THR A 238 2.79 12.64 3.54
C THR A 238 3.14 12.09 4.91
N ALA A 239 2.51 10.99 5.31
CA ALA A 239 2.90 10.19 6.47
C ALA A 239 3.29 8.77 6.04
N LEU A 240 4.43 8.29 6.53
CA LEU A 240 4.96 6.96 6.26
C LEU A 240 5.21 6.20 7.56
N PHE A 241 4.64 4.99 7.65
CA PHE A 241 4.82 4.07 8.77
C PHE A 241 5.56 2.82 8.29
N VAL A 242 6.61 2.42 9.00
CA VAL A 242 7.45 1.27 8.63
C VAL A 242 7.93 0.53 9.87
N GLY A 243 8.14 -0.78 9.76
CA GLY A 243 8.75 -1.60 10.82
C GLY A 243 10.27 -1.69 10.67
N ASP A 244 10.99 -1.93 11.78
CA ASP A 244 12.45 -2.12 11.72
C ASP A 244 12.87 -3.55 11.35
N ARG A 245 11.91 -4.43 11.05
CA ARG A 245 12.15 -5.85 10.73
C ARG A 245 11.60 -6.25 9.36
N GLU A 246 11.70 -5.34 8.40
CA GLU A 246 11.24 -5.57 7.02
C GLU A 246 12.26 -5.13 5.97
N ILE A 247 12.25 -5.81 4.84
CA ILE A 247 13.21 -5.62 3.75
C ILE A 247 13.07 -4.25 3.06
N LEU A 248 11.91 -3.59 3.17
CA LEU A 248 11.64 -2.29 2.54
C LEU A 248 12.10 -1.09 3.38
N LEU A 249 12.60 -1.33 4.59
CA LEU A 249 13.05 -0.27 5.49
C LEU A 249 14.20 0.59 4.94
N PRO A 250 15.25 0.03 4.30
CA PRO A 250 16.36 0.85 3.78
C PRO A 250 15.87 1.94 2.81
N ASP A 251 14.97 1.59 1.92
CA ASP A 251 14.41 2.54 0.96
C ASP A 251 13.47 3.56 1.62
N ALA A 252 12.73 3.15 2.66
CA ALA A 252 11.90 4.06 3.43
C ALA A 252 12.74 5.14 4.15
N ARG A 253 13.91 4.78 4.68
CA ARG A 253 14.87 5.72 5.28
C ARG A 253 15.44 6.67 4.23
N LEU A 254 15.88 6.14 3.09
CA LEU A 254 16.40 6.94 1.98
C LEU A 254 15.33 7.90 1.43
N TYR A 255 14.10 7.43 1.30
CA TYR A 255 12.98 8.27 0.86
C TYR A 255 12.69 9.40 1.84
N ARG A 256 12.72 9.13 3.15
CA ARG A 256 12.57 10.16 4.19
C ARG A 256 13.56 11.31 3.98
N GLU A 257 14.84 11.00 3.76
CA GLU A 257 15.88 12.01 3.54
C GLU A 257 15.58 12.85 2.29
N LYS A 258 15.23 12.21 1.19
CA LYS A 258 14.88 12.88 -0.06
C LYS A 258 13.62 13.75 0.08
N ALA A 259 12.56 13.24 0.70
CA ALA A 259 11.32 13.98 0.87
C ALA A 259 11.51 15.24 1.72
N LEU A 260 12.29 15.15 2.80
CA LEU A 260 12.64 16.30 3.65
C LEU A 260 13.53 17.30 2.91
N ALA A 261 14.49 16.84 2.13
CA ALA A 261 15.37 17.72 1.32
C ALA A 261 14.56 18.48 0.24
N ASP A 262 13.54 17.84 -0.34
CA ASP A 262 12.63 18.44 -1.32
C ASP A 262 11.55 19.34 -0.68
N GLY A 263 11.55 19.49 0.66
CA GLY A 263 10.63 20.36 1.39
C GLY A 263 9.22 19.81 1.57
N VAL A 264 9.03 18.49 1.45
CA VAL A 264 7.73 17.85 1.71
C VAL A 264 7.38 17.96 3.19
N ASP A 265 6.14 18.32 3.53
CA ASP A 265 5.60 18.18 4.90
C ASP A 265 5.45 16.68 5.20
N PHE A 266 6.52 16.09 5.75
CA PHE A 266 6.71 14.64 5.85
C PHE A 266 6.78 14.16 7.29
N THR A 267 5.90 13.23 7.62
CA THR A 267 5.88 12.53 8.91
C THR A 267 6.39 11.11 8.73
N TYR A 268 7.42 10.73 9.49
CA TYR A 268 8.02 9.40 9.42
C TYR A 268 7.92 8.68 10.76
N VAL A 269 7.35 7.48 10.75
CA VAL A 269 7.18 6.63 11.93
C VAL A 269 7.85 5.28 11.68
N GLU A 270 9.04 5.10 12.22
CA GLU A 270 9.75 3.82 12.24
C GLU A 270 9.50 3.14 13.59
N GLN A 271 8.80 2.02 13.58
CA GLN A 271 8.43 1.29 14.79
C GLN A 271 9.37 0.11 15.02
N SER A 272 10.00 0.10 16.20
CA SER A 272 10.94 -0.98 16.55
C SER A 272 10.23 -2.29 16.89
N GLY A 273 10.86 -3.39 16.46
CA GLY A 273 10.48 -4.76 16.80
C GLY A 273 9.31 -5.32 15.99
N VAL A 274 8.83 -4.61 14.97
CA VAL A 274 7.66 -5.01 14.18
C VAL A 274 8.02 -5.33 12.73
N ASN A 275 7.14 -6.08 12.07
CA ASN A 275 7.31 -6.55 10.70
C ASN A 275 6.59 -5.65 9.68
N HIS A 276 6.70 -6.02 8.43
CA HIS A 276 6.05 -5.40 7.27
C HIS A 276 4.56 -5.14 7.50
N CYS A 277 4.10 -3.93 7.18
CA CYS A 277 2.70 -3.49 7.34
C CYS A 277 2.13 -3.70 8.75
N TYR A 278 2.93 -3.50 9.80
CA TYR A 278 2.57 -3.76 11.19
C TYR A 278 1.25 -3.12 11.66
N PRO A 279 0.77 -1.98 11.12
CA PRO A 279 -0.49 -1.41 11.60
C PRO A 279 -1.72 -2.30 11.37
N PHE A 280 -1.63 -3.30 10.48
CA PHE A 280 -2.72 -4.24 10.23
C PHE A 280 -2.83 -5.36 11.26
N TYR A 281 -1.79 -5.59 12.07
CA TYR A 281 -1.77 -6.70 13.02
C TYR A 281 -2.47 -6.36 14.35
N PRO A 282 -3.00 -7.35 15.07
CA PRO A 282 -3.62 -7.12 16.39
C PRO A 282 -2.55 -7.01 17.50
N THR A 283 -1.67 -6.01 17.42
CA THR A 283 -0.57 -5.78 18.35
C THR A 283 -0.70 -4.43 19.06
N PRO A 284 -0.07 -4.25 20.25
CA PRO A 284 -0.06 -2.95 20.91
C PRO A 284 0.54 -1.84 20.06
N GLU A 285 1.59 -2.14 19.31
CA GLU A 285 2.26 -1.20 18.39
C GLU A 285 1.30 -0.74 17.29
N ALA A 286 0.54 -1.68 16.72
CA ALA A 286 -0.48 -1.36 15.72
C ALA A 286 -1.62 -0.51 16.30
N LYS A 287 -2.01 -0.75 17.57
CA LYS A 287 -3.01 0.08 18.25
C LYS A 287 -2.54 1.54 18.39
N GLN A 288 -1.25 1.75 18.66
CA GLN A 288 -0.67 3.09 18.69
C GLN A 288 -0.63 3.71 17.30
N ALA A 289 -0.20 2.96 16.29
CA ALA A 289 -0.19 3.43 14.90
C ALA A 289 -1.58 3.85 14.42
N LYS A 290 -2.64 3.11 14.76
CA LYS A 290 -4.03 3.48 14.44
C LYS A 290 -4.42 4.84 15.00
N LYS A 291 -4.00 5.19 16.23
CA LYS A 291 -4.25 6.52 16.80
C LYS A 291 -3.55 7.62 15.99
N TYR A 292 -2.29 7.40 15.62
CA TYR A 292 -1.54 8.33 14.78
C TYR A 292 -2.18 8.52 13.41
N VAL A 293 -2.63 7.43 12.78
CA VAL A 293 -3.34 7.46 11.50
C VAL A 293 -4.64 8.26 11.60
N ASN A 294 -5.45 8.01 12.62
CA ASN A 294 -6.70 8.73 12.83
C ASN A 294 -6.46 10.23 13.03
N ASN A 295 -5.44 10.58 13.84
CA ASN A 295 -5.05 11.98 14.01
C ASN A 295 -4.55 12.60 12.70
N PHE A 296 -3.71 11.91 11.95
CA PHE A 296 -3.19 12.39 10.66
C PHE A 296 -4.32 12.67 9.67
N ILE A 297 -5.28 11.76 9.50
CA ILE A 297 -6.44 11.94 8.61
C ILE A 297 -7.27 13.15 9.02
N ASN A 298 -7.54 13.30 10.32
CA ASN A 298 -8.43 14.36 10.84
C ASN A 298 -7.76 15.73 10.90
N THR A 299 -6.48 15.79 11.29
CA THR A 299 -5.79 17.04 11.62
C THR A 299 -4.55 17.32 10.77
N GLY A 300 -4.05 16.35 10.03
CA GLY A 300 -2.76 16.42 9.33
C GLY A 300 -1.53 16.27 10.24
N ARG A 301 -1.71 15.82 11.50
CA ARG A 301 -0.62 15.61 12.48
C ARG A 301 -0.77 14.26 13.15
N ILE A 302 0.33 13.68 13.71
CA ILE A 302 0.30 12.44 14.48
C ILE A 302 0.35 12.69 15.98
#